data_11644581d61592875fdb2dba8b2f9143
#
_entry.id   11644581d61592875fdb2dba8b2f9143
#
_cell.length_a   1.000
_cell.length_b   1.000
_cell.length_c   1.000
_cell.angle_alpha   90.00
_cell.angle_beta   90.00
_cell.angle_gamma   90.00
#
_symmetry.space_group_name_H-M   'P 1'
#
loop_
_entity.id
_entity.type
_entity.pdbx_description
1 polymer ?
#
loop_
_entity_poly.entity_id
_entity_poly.type
_entity_poly.pdbx_seq_one_letter_code
_entity_poly.pdbx_strand_id
1 'polypeptide(L)'
;MGSRHALQLVLFDLPIAPLYGGTAEVDYKIRALLELGLELHIHAWVSSTLDRQLRSGARALPDWHQRVETLRWYPRPQALMTWLSAQPHAVASRSGTALNLALAQGPPDVLLEGWQVCACMAAPALGHHRFWVRSHNRESQYYRMQAHSETNVFKKIYYNIESFRWRRMELWVTNAASHQPLAGVMSLCPLETRLYQNEGLNAFYAPAFVRLAPPKAGPAIERQQVAAPYVMYHGRLDIPDNQQAVQNVLRLASQCPEFSWVVAGSKAPITLVRQLQAMNGLQWVDTPDDTALDALVQNAAVHVIPSKGRAGLRLKMIHALMGTGHVLVHRDAVEGLPWARWVTTVDNDKDWAQGLRIAMARPLEGLQLEQRHREIRAHFDPNQNAGLVCELIFGSRVPT
;
A
#
# COMPACT_ATOMS: atom_id res chain seq x y z
N MET A 1 -6.65 -13.17 35.02
CA MET A 1 -7.01 -12.51 33.74
C MET A 1 -5.82 -11.62 33.41
N GLY A 2 -5.00 -11.98 32.40
CA GLY A 2 -3.92 -11.12 31.92
C GLY A 2 -4.52 -9.83 31.36
N SER A 3 -3.95 -8.67 31.69
CA SER A 3 -4.38 -7.38 31.12
C SER A 3 -4.28 -7.46 29.60
N ARG A 4 -5.40 -7.27 28.91
CA ARG A 4 -5.39 -7.16 27.45
C ARG A 4 -4.58 -5.91 27.08
N HIS A 5 -3.69 -6.04 26.10
CA HIS A 5 -2.98 -4.87 25.56
C HIS A 5 -3.96 -4.00 24.77
N ALA A 6 -4.00 -2.71 25.10
CA ALA A 6 -4.85 -1.72 24.44
C ALA A 6 -4.01 -0.81 23.54
N LEU A 7 -4.49 -0.53 22.33
CA LEU A 7 -3.80 0.24 21.31
C LEU A 7 -4.74 1.23 20.62
N GLN A 8 -4.31 2.47 20.50
CA GLN A 8 -4.97 3.44 19.64
C GLN A 8 -4.38 3.37 18.21
N LEU A 9 -5.23 3.22 17.20
CA LEU A 9 -4.86 3.30 15.79
C LEU A 9 -5.38 4.59 15.18
N VAL A 10 -4.50 5.41 14.61
CA VAL A 10 -4.89 6.61 13.87
C VAL A 10 -4.70 6.37 12.38
N LEU A 11 -5.81 6.29 11.64
CA LEU A 11 -5.84 5.92 10.24
C LEU A 11 -5.91 7.15 9.33
N PHE A 12 -5.10 7.16 8.28
CA PHE A 12 -5.16 8.22 7.27
C PHE A 12 -6.44 8.18 6.42
N ASP A 13 -7.09 7.03 6.34
CA ASP A 13 -8.39 6.81 5.69
C ASP A 13 -9.10 5.61 6.34
N LEU A 14 -10.43 5.63 6.43
CA LEU A 14 -11.19 4.48 6.93
C LEU A 14 -11.23 3.40 5.84
N PRO A 15 -10.79 2.16 6.11
CA PRO A 15 -10.77 1.10 5.12
C PRO A 15 -12.20 0.58 4.86
N ILE A 16 -12.82 1.10 3.80
CA ILE A 16 -14.14 0.70 3.30
C ILE A 16 -14.00 0.26 1.85
N ALA A 17 -14.58 -0.89 1.51
CA ALA A 17 -14.52 -1.45 0.16
C ALA A 17 -15.08 -0.46 -0.91
N PRO A 18 -14.53 -0.41 -2.13
CA PRO A 18 -13.39 -1.22 -2.59
C PRO A 18 -12.07 -0.72 -1.98
N LEU A 19 -11.29 -1.65 -1.43
CA LEU A 19 -10.00 -1.34 -0.82
C LEU A 19 -8.93 -1.08 -1.89
N TYR A 20 -7.93 -0.28 -1.54
CA TYR A 20 -6.74 -0.08 -2.38
C TYR A 20 -5.48 -0.31 -1.52
N GLY A 21 -4.32 -0.50 -2.13
CA GLY A 21 -3.09 -0.95 -1.49
C GLY A 21 -2.91 -0.57 -0.02
N GLY A 22 -2.82 0.73 0.28
CA GLY A 22 -2.62 1.19 1.66
C GLY A 22 -3.81 0.90 2.59
N THR A 23 -5.06 1.09 2.14
CA THR A 23 -6.24 0.80 2.97
C THR A 23 -6.47 -0.70 3.14
N ALA A 24 -6.11 -1.52 2.15
CA ALA A 24 -6.16 -2.97 2.27
C ALA A 24 -5.15 -3.48 3.33
N GLU A 25 -3.92 -2.95 3.32
CA GLU A 25 -2.91 -3.27 4.33
C GLU A 25 -3.40 -2.95 5.75
N VAL A 26 -4.04 -1.79 5.92
CA VAL A 26 -4.63 -1.38 7.21
C VAL A 26 -5.77 -2.29 7.64
N ASP A 27 -6.67 -2.67 6.73
CA ASP A 27 -7.80 -3.57 7.02
C ASP A 27 -7.30 -4.94 7.50
N TYR A 28 -6.37 -5.56 6.76
CA TYR A 28 -5.81 -6.87 7.14
C TYR A 28 -5.05 -6.81 8.46
N LYS A 29 -4.36 -5.72 8.74
CA LYS A 29 -3.68 -5.53 10.01
C LYS A 29 -4.67 -5.41 11.19
N ILE A 30 -5.73 -4.62 11.05
CA ILE A 30 -6.78 -4.51 12.09
C ILE A 30 -7.33 -5.89 12.41
N ARG A 31 -7.66 -6.69 11.38
CA ARG A 31 -8.16 -8.05 11.58
C ARG A 31 -7.16 -8.93 12.34
N ALA A 32 -5.90 -8.93 11.91
CA ALA A 32 -4.86 -9.73 12.57
C ALA A 32 -4.62 -9.32 14.02
N LEU A 33 -4.61 -8.02 14.34
CA LEU A 33 -4.48 -7.54 15.72
C LEU A 33 -5.69 -7.92 16.58
N LEU A 34 -6.90 -7.89 16.03
CA LEU A 34 -8.11 -8.35 16.71
C LEU A 34 -8.11 -9.87 16.96
N GLU A 35 -7.55 -10.65 16.04
CA GLU A 35 -7.38 -12.10 16.22
C GLU A 35 -6.39 -12.44 17.32
N LEU A 36 -5.37 -11.60 17.55
CA LEU A 36 -4.48 -11.70 18.71
C LEU A 36 -5.11 -11.21 20.02
N GLY A 37 -6.35 -10.73 19.99
CA GLY A 37 -7.10 -10.31 21.19
C GLY A 37 -6.73 -8.92 21.72
N LEU A 38 -6.13 -8.05 20.89
CA LEU A 38 -5.87 -6.67 21.28
C LEU A 38 -7.18 -5.88 21.41
N GLU A 39 -7.20 -4.97 22.40
CA GLU A 39 -8.23 -3.95 22.54
C GLU A 39 -7.88 -2.75 21.65
N LEU A 40 -8.65 -2.54 20.59
CA LEU A 40 -8.35 -1.52 19.59
C LEU A 40 -9.29 -0.31 19.70
N HIS A 41 -8.70 0.89 19.81
CA HIS A 41 -9.38 2.17 19.72
C HIS A 41 -9.02 2.82 18.38
N ILE A 42 -9.97 2.92 17.46
CA ILE A 42 -9.71 3.35 16.09
C ILE A 42 -10.19 4.77 15.85
N HIS A 43 -9.31 5.61 15.32
CA HIS A 43 -9.54 6.98 14.91
C HIS A 43 -9.24 7.11 13.42
N ALA A 44 -10.25 7.40 12.57
CA ALA A 44 -10.06 7.41 11.13
C ALA A 44 -10.44 8.74 10.50
N TRP A 45 -9.64 9.24 9.57
CA TRP A 45 -10.02 10.38 8.74
C TRP A 45 -10.84 9.93 7.54
N VAL A 46 -11.87 10.71 7.18
CA VAL A 46 -12.76 10.39 6.06
C VAL A 46 -12.99 11.63 5.18
N SER A 47 -13.30 11.40 3.90
CA SER A 47 -13.77 12.51 3.05
C SER A 47 -15.13 13.01 3.53
N SER A 48 -15.46 14.28 3.24
CA SER A 48 -16.77 14.87 3.56
C SER A 48 -17.94 14.11 2.90
N THR A 49 -17.69 13.51 1.75
CA THR A 49 -18.68 12.65 1.07
C THR A 49 -18.90 11.36 1.83
N LEU A 50 -17.82 10.69 2.25
CA LEU A 50 -17.92 9.45 3.01
C LEU A 50 -18.54 9.71 4.39
N ASP A 51 -18.20 10.80 5.07
CA ASP A 51 -18.82 11.18 6.36
C ASP A 51 -20.35 11.30 6.22
N ARG A 52 -20.84 11.97 5.18
CA ARG A 52 -22.28 12.08 4.93
C ARG A 52 -22.93 10.71 4.67
N GLN A 53 -22.27 9.86 3.88
CA GLN A 53 -22.77 8.52 3.59
C GLN A 53 -22.83 7.62 4.82
N LEU A 54 -21.82 7.68 5.70
CA LEU A 54 -21.80 6.94 6.96
C LEU A 54 -22.89 7.42 7.91
N ARG A 55 -23.04 8.72 8.09
CA ARG A 55 -24.08 9.31 8.98
C ARG A 55 -25.50 9.03 8.48
N SER A 56 -25.70 8.97 7.18
CA SER A 56 -27.02 8.66 6.60
C SER A 56 -27.32 7.16 6.49
N GLY A 57 -26.36 6.30 6.85
CA GLY A 57 -26.50 4.85 6.65
C GLY A 57 -26.41 4.39 5.19
N ALA A 58 -26.13 5.30 4.25
CA ALA A 58 -25.97 4.95 2.83
C ALA A 58 -24.68 4.16 2.54
N ARG A 59 -23.76 4.08 3.51
CA ARG A 59 -22.54 3.29 3.44
C ARG A 59 -22.36 2.51 4.74
N ALA A 60 -22.13 1.20 4.63
CA ALA A 60 -21.86 0.35 5.78
C ALA A 60 -20.45 0.58 6.31
N LEU A 61 -20.28 0.46 7.62
CA LEU A 61 -18.99 0.37 8.28
C LEU A 61 -18.30 -0.96 7.94
N PRO A 62 -16.97 -1.07 8.09
CA PRO A 62 -16.29 -2.35 7.97
C PRO A 62 -16.86 -3.38 8.96
N ASP A 63 -16.88 -4.65 8.59
CA ASP A 63 -17.47 -5.74 9.41
C ASP A 63 -16.79 -5.89 10.78
N TRP A 64 -15.49 -5.58 10.88
CA TRP A 64 -14.76 -5.61 12.15
C TRP A 64 -15.14 -4.49 13.14
N HIS A 65 -15.95 -3.49 12.73
CA HIS A 65 -16.28 -2.35 13.60
C HIS A 65 -16.96 -2.74 14.92
N GLN A 66 -17.65 -3.88 14.95
CA GLN A 66 -18.30 -4.41 16.16
C GLN A 66 -17.32 -5.11 17.11
N ARG A 67 -16.09 -5.38 16.65
CA ARG A 67 -15.05 -6.08 17.41
C ARG A 67 -14.04 -5.14 18.06
N VAL A 68 -14.06 -3.85 17.71
CA VAL A 68 -13.18 -2.83 18.28
C VAL A 68 -13.85 -2.16 19.47
N GLU A 69 -13.05 -1.69 20.45
CA GLU A 69 -13.57 -1.01 21.63
C GLU A 69 -14.23 0.33 21.26
N THR A 70 -13.56 1.09 20.40
CA THR A 70 -14.13 2.34 19.86
C THR A 70 -13.76 2.52 18.40
N LEU A 71 -14.70 3.07 17.61
CA LEU A 71 -14.47 3.57 16.28
C LEU A 71 -14.98 5.00 16.17
N ARG A 72 -14.06 5.95 15.98
CA ARG A 72 -14.39 7.37 15.75
C ARG A 72 -13.83 7.79 14.40
N TRP A 73 -14.61 8.56 13.62
CA TRP A 73 -14.12 9.12 12.38
C TRP A 73 -14.28 10.63 12.36
N TYR A 74 -13.39 11.27 11.59
CA TYR A 74 -13.27 12.72 11.52
C TYR A 74 -13.31 13.14 10.04
N PRO A 75 -14.23 14.07 9.66
CA PRO A 75 -14.26 14.60 8.31
C PRO A 75 -13.03 15.48 8.07
N ARG A 76 -12.40 15.30 6.91
CA ARG A 76 -11.27 16.14 6.51
C ARG A 76 -11.75 17.58 6.27
N PRO A 77 -11.01 18.59 6.76
CA PRO A 77 -11.33 19.99 6.50
C PRO A 77 -11.28 20.31 5.00
N GLN A 78 -11.97 21.38 4.60
CA GLN A 78 -12.06 21.78 3.20
C GLN A 78 -10.67 22.11 2.61
N ALA A 79 -10.46 21.71 1.36
CA ALA A 79 -9.16 21.71 0.69
C ALA A 79 -8.45 23.09 0.66
N LEU A 80 -9.17 24.20 0.50
CA LEU A 80 -8.56 25.52 0.34
C LEU A 80 -7.63 25.91 1.50
N MET A 81 -8.08 25.71 2.75
CA MET A 81 -7.27 26.04 3.94
C MET A 81 -6.04 25.16 4.07
N THR A 82 -6.14 23.89 3.64
CA THR A 82 -5.02 22.94 3.73
C THR A 82 -3.97 23.15 2.65
N TRP A 83 -4.34 23.72 1.50
CA TRP A 83 -3.41 24.07 0.42
C TRP A 83 -2.49 25.24 0.77
N LEU A 84 -2.95 26.16 1.60
CA LEU A 84 -2.17 27.33 2.07
C LEU A 84 -1.23 26.96 3.23
N SER A 85 -1.32 25.76 3.79
CA SER A 85 -0.46 25.29 4.87
C SER A 85 0.99 25.15 4.42
N ALA A 86 1.93 25.43 5.34
CA ALA A 86 3.34 25.06 5.17
C ALA A 86 3.60 23.56 5.30
N GLN A 87 2.67 22.82 5.90
CA GLN A 87 2.72 21.36 6.02
C GLN A 87 2.28 20.70 4.70
N PRO A 88 2.65 19.42 4.46
CA PRO A 88 2.09 18.64 3.38
C PRO A 88 0.55 18.65 3.43
N HIS A 89 -0.09 18.77 2.27
CA HIS A 89 -1.57 18.79 2.19
C HIS A 89 -2.20 17.57 2.89
N ALA A 90 -1.59 16.40 2.75
CA ALA A 90 -2.08 15.18 3.39
C ALA A 90 -2.04 15.26 4.92
N VAL A 91 -1.06 15.92 5.51
CA VAL A 91 -0.94 16.13 6.97
C VAL A 91 -1.92 17.21 7.42
N ALA A 92 -1.93 18.37 6.74
CA ALA A 92 -2.81 19.49 7.08
C ALA A 92 -4.29 19.10 7.04
N SER A 93 -4.66 18.21 6.11
CA SER A 93 -6.04 17.69 5.97
C SER A 93 -6.41 16.61 6.99
N ARG A 94 -5.47 16.17 7.82
CA ARG A 94 -5.66 15.12 8.84
C ARG A 94 -5.18 15.57 10.22
N SER A 95 -5.42 16.82 10.53
CA SER A 95 -5.12 17.43 11.83
C SER A 95 -6.37 18.05 12.44
N GLY A 96 -6.51 17.98 13.77
CA GLY A 96 -7.64 18.59 14.43
C GLY A 96 -7.70 18.32 15.93
N THR A 97 -8.24 19.29 16.69
CA THR A 97 -8.38 19.22 18.14
C THR A 97 -9.27 18.07 18.61
N ALA A 98 -10.30 17.72 17.86
CA ALA A 98 -11.18 16.61 18.19
C ALA A 98 -10.45 15.26 18.28
N LEU A 99 -9.50 15.00 17.35
CA LEU A 99 -8.63 13.83 17.41
C LEU A 99 -7.75 13.88 18.66
N ASN A 100 -7.07 15.02 18.91
CA ASN A 100 -6.14 15.15 20.04
C ASN A 100 -6.86 14.95 21.40
N LEU A 101 -8.06 15.49 21.56
CA LEU A 101 -8.89 15.29 22.75
C LEU A 101 -9.31 13.83 22.93
N ALA A 102 -9.64 13.16 21.82
CA ALA A 102 -10.03 11.75 21.88
C ALA A 102 -8.83 10.84 22.22
N LEU A 103 -7.65 11.12 21.65
CA LEU A 103 -6.42 10.38 21.96
C LEU A 103 -6.02 10.56 23.44
N ALA A 104 -6.15 11.77 23.99
CA ALA A 104 -5.81 12.05 25.39
C ALA A 104 -6.64 11.24 26.42
N GLN A 105 -7.79 10.73 26.02
CA GLN A 105 -8.68 9.90 26.84
C GLN A 105 -8.46 8.39 26.68
N GLY A 106 -7.66 7.99 25.70
CA GLY A 106 -7.41 6.59 25.38
C GLY A 106 -6.11 6.04 25.98
N PRO A 107 -5.77 4.78 25.65
CA PRO A 107 -4.52 4.15 26.08
C PRO A 107 -3.29 4.90 25.57
N PRO A 108 -2.13 4.80 26.29
CA PRO A 108 -0.96 5.62 25.98
C PRO A 108 -0.24 5.23 24.70
N ASP A 109 -0.44 4.01 24.19
CA ASP A 109 0.21 3.54 22.97
C ASP A 109 -0.61 3.92 21.74
N VAL A 110 0.03 4.63 20.82
CA VAL A 110 -0.60 5.15 19.59
C VAL A 110 0.19 4.71 18.37
N LEU A 111 -0.44 3.95 17.48
CA LEU A 111 0.11 3.60 16.17
C LEU A 111 -0.51 4.49 15.09
N LEU A 112 0.32 5.31 14.48
CA LEU A 112 -0.04 6.20 13.38
C LEU A 112 0.11 5.45 12.05
N GLU A 113 -0.99 5.28 11.33
CA GLU A 113 -1.00 4.66 10.01
C GLU A 113 -0.59 5.67 8.94
N GLY A 114 0.68 5.66 8.61
CA GLY A 114 1.30 6.61 7.69
C GLY A 114 1.66 7.94 8.32
N TRP A 115 2.59 8.62 7.68
CA TRP A 115 3.04 9.95 8.08
C TRP A 115 1.95 11.03 7.95
N GLN A 116 0.89 10.75 7.20
CA GLN A 116 -0.22 11.67 6.93
C GLN A 116 -0.99 12.08 8.19
N VAL A 117 -0.88 11.30 9.27
CA VAL A 117 -1.60 11.54 10.53
C VAL A 117 -0.68 11.97 11.68
N CYS A 118 0.59 12.28 11.41
CA CYS A 118 1.59 12.59 12.45
C CYS A 118 1.42 13.96 13.11
N ALA A 119 0.54 14.84 12.61
CA ALA A 119 0.34 16.18 13.19
C ALA A 119 -0.07 16.15 14.67
N CYS A 120 -0.75 15.09 15.15
CA CYS A 120 -1.15 14.94 16.55
C CYS A 120 0.05 14.83 17.51
N MET A 121 1.24 14.41 17.03
CA MET A 121 2.46 14.37 17.83
C MET A 121 2.89 15.75 18.36
N ALA A 122 2.46 16.86 17.72
CA ALA A 122 2.72 18.21 18.19
C ALA A 122 1.79 18.66 19.32
N ALA A 123 0.78 17.87 19.71
CA ALA A 123 -0.20 18.27 20.70
C ALA A 123 0.35 18.13 22.13
N PRO A 124 0.47 19.21 22.94
CA PRO A 124 1.01 19.16 24.30
C PRO A 124 0.24 18.21 25.23
N ALA A 125 -1.08 18.08 25.03
CA ALA A 125 -1.93 17.20 25.81
C ALA A 125 -1.58 15.70 25.68
N LEU A 126 -0.74 15.33 24.71
CA LEU A 126 -0.34 13.95 24.43
C LEU A 126 1.09 13.64 24.90
N GLY A 127 1.66 14.44 25.81
CA GLY A 127 3.07 14.35 26.27
C GLY A 127 3.48 13.03 26.91
N HIS A 128 2.53 12.24 27.37
CA HIS A 128 2.77 10.92 27.98
C HIS A 128 2.40 9.75 27.05
N HIS A 129 1.99 10.03 25.80
CA HIS A 129 1.71 8.99 24.84
C HIS A 129 2.99 8.52 24.12
N ARG A 130 3.03 7.24 23.79
CA ARG A 130 4.11 6.63 23.01
C ARG A 130 3.66 6.48 21.55
N PHE A 131 4.26 7.26 20.67
CA PHE A 131 3.90 7.25 19.27
C PHE A 131 4.76 6.27 18.48
N TRP A 132 4.11 5.44 17.70
CA TRP A 132 4.69 4.59 16.67
C TRP A 132 4.17 5.00 15.31
N VAL A 133 4.99 4.95 14.28
CA VAL A 133 4.54 5.23 12.90
C VAL A 133 4.70 3.99 12.05
N ARG A 134 3.62 3.57 11.40
CA ARG A 134 3.65 2.59 10.32
C ARG A 134 3.91 3.31 9.01
N SER A 135 5.16 3.29 8.53
CA SER A 135 5.54 3.98 7.30
C SER A 135 5.26 3.11 6.08
N HIS A 136 4.33 3.56 5.24
CA HIS A 136 4.00 2.91 3.97
C HIS A 136 4.97 3.29 2.87
N ASN A 137 5.43 4.54 2.87
CA ASN A 137 6.42 5.08 1.96
C ASN A 137 7.23 6.17 2.66
N ARG A 138 8.42 6.44 2.13
CA ARG A 138 9.09 7.70 2.36
C ARG A 138 8.45 8.76 1.47
N GLU A 139 7.58 9.57 2.04
CA GLU A 139 6.65 10.43 1.31
C GLU A 139 7.35 11.45 0.41
N SER A 140 8.47 12.04 0.85
CA SER A 140 9.23 12.98 0.00
C SER A 140 9.75 12.31 -1.28
N GLN A 141 10.20 11.06 -1.19
CA GLN A 141 10.66 10.29 -2.35
C GLN A 141 9.47 9.85 -3.22
N TYR A 142 8.37 9.43 -2.59
CA TYR A 142 7.14 9.06 -3.30
C TYR A 142 6.61 10.23 -4.14
N TYR A 143 6.47 11.43 -3.57
CA TYR A 143 6.00 12.61 -4.30
C TYR A 143 6.97 13.06 -5.39
N ARG A 144 8.29 12.92 -5.17
CA ARG A 144 9.30 13.16 -6.21
C ARG A 144 9.16 12.19 -7.39
N MET A 145 8.91 10.92 -7.11
CA MET A 145 8.68 9.91 -8.15
C MET A 145 7.41 10.23 -8.95
N GLN A 146 6.31 10.63 -8.27
CA GLN A 146 5.09 11.06 -8.95
C GLN A 146 5.34 12.30 -9.84
N ALA A 147 6.11 13.29 -9.35
CA ALA A 147 6.49 14.45 -10.16
C ALA A 147 7.29 14.07 -11.41
N HIS A 148 8.15 13.05 -11.30
CA HIS A 148 8.94 12.57 -12.46
C HIS A 148 8.05 11.89 -13.52
N SER A 149 7.07 11.12 -13.08
CA SER A 149 6.15 10.37 -13.97
C SER A 149 4.99 11.22 -14.50
N GLU A 150 4.72 12.40 -13.92
CA GLU A 150 3.58 13.24 -14.30
C GLU A 150 3.87 14.06 -15.57
N THR A 151 2.93 14.08 -16.50
CA THR A 151 3.01 14.82 -17.77
C THR A 151 2.34 16.20 -17.70
N ASN A 152 1.33 16.35 -16.83
CA ASN A 152 0.66 17.65 -16.65
C ASN A 152 1.55 18.58 -15.81
N VAL A 153 1.92 19.73 -16.39
CA VAL A 153 2.85 20.69 -15.76
C VAL A 153 2.36 21.19 -14.41
N PHE A 154 1.06 21.50 -14.25
CA PHE A 154 0.50 21.99 -12.99
C PHE A 154 0.53 20.92 -11.90
N LYS A 155 0.19 19.69 -12.23
CA LYS A 155 0.30 18.57 -11.30
C LYS A 155 1.75 18.26 -10.95
N LYS A 156 2.67 18.36 -11.90
CA LYS A 156 4.10 18.19 -11.68
C LYS A 156 4.64 19.22 -10.69
N ILE A 157 4.25 20.49 -10.84
CA ILE A 157 4.57 21.56 -9.88
C ILE A 157 4.03 21.20 -8.49
N TYR A 158 2.76 20.79 -8.40
CA TYR A 158 2.15 20.35 -7.15
C TYR A 158 2.95 19.24 -6.49
N TYR A 159 3.30 18.18 -7.21
CA TYR A 159 4.06 17.07 -6.64
C TYR A 159 5.47 17.48 -6.17
N ASN A 160 6.13 18.42 -6.86
CA ASN A 160 7.41 18.94 -6.43
C ASN A 160 7.28 19.78 -5.14
N ILE A 161 6.25 20.63 -5.04
CA ILE A 161 5.97 21.39 -3.82
C ILE A 161 5.68 20.45 -2.64
N GLU A 162 4.84 19.43 -2.85
CA GLU A 162 4.55 18.44 -1.81
C GLU A 162 5.80 17.63 -1.43
N SER A 163 6.64 17.22 -2.38
CA SER A 163 7.92 16.58 -2.09
C SER A 163 8.81 17.42 -1.18
N PHE A 164 8.86 18.73 -1.43
CA PHE A 164 9.62 19.67 -0.58
C PHE A 164 8.99 19.82 0.82
N ARG A 165 7.65 19.95 0.90
CA ARG A 165 6.92 20.01 2.18
C ARG A 165 7.14 18.74 3.00
N TRP A 166 7.08 17.57 2.37
CA TRP A 166 7.37 16.29 3.00
C TRP A 166 8.82 16.19 3.48
N ARG A 167 9.79 16.70 2.71
CA ARG A 167 11.18 16.72 3.16
C ARG A 167 11.34 17.55 4.44
N ARG A 168 10.67 18.70 4.53
CA ARG A 168 10.65 19.50 5.77
C ARG A 168 9.96 18.78 6.92
N MET A 169 8.89 18.03 6.64
CA MET A 169 8.19 17.24 7.65
C MET A 169 9.04 16.08 8.17
N GLU A 170 9.76 15.39 7.29
CA GLU A 170 10.73 14.35 7.67
C GLU A 170 11.81 14.92 8.60
N LEU A 171 12.36 16.10 8.29
CA LEU A 171 13.31 16.79 9.16
C LEU A 171 12.70 17.21 10.51
N TRP A 172 11.42 17.59 10.52
CA TRP A 172 10.71 17.89 11.77
C TRP A 172 10.57 16.64 12.63
N VAL A 173 10.26 15.50 12.05
CA VAL A 173 10.12 14.22 12.78
C VAL A 173 11.46 13.77 13.38
N THR A 174 12.58 14.02 12.71
CA THR A 174 13.93 13.70 13.25
C THR A 174 14.38 14.64 14.36
N ASN A 175 13.71 15.79 14.53
CA ASN A 175 14.01 16.74 15.60
C ASN A 175 13.13 16.50 16.84
N ALA A 176 13.60 15.66 17.75
CA ALA A 176 12.89 15.28 18.98
C ALA A 176 12.45 16.47 19.87
N ALA A 177 13.05 17.65 19.72
CA ALA A 177 12.62 18.85 20.47
C ALA A 177 11.34 19.50 19.92
N SER A 178 10.89 19.10 18.74
CA SER A 178 9.76 19.73 18.02
C SER A 178 8.41 19.07 18.24
N HIS A 179 8.39 17.88 18.84
CA HIS A 179 7.17 17.07 19.05
C HIS A 179 7.34 16.08 20.19
N GLN A 180 6.25 15.35 20.53
CA GLN A 180 6.30 14.24 21.47
C GLN A 180 7.25 13.13 20.97
N PRO A 181 7.96 12.43 21.89
CA PRO A 181 8.91 11.39 21.50
C PRO A 181 8.28 10.32 20.62
N LEU A 182 8.92 10.10 19.46
CA LEU A 182 8.59 8.98 18.59
C LEU A 182 9.27 7.72 19.13
N ALA A 183 8.47 6.74 19.57
CA ALA A 183 8.98 5.47 20.09
C ALA A 183 9.64 4.63 19.00
N GLY A 184 9.09 4.66 17.79
CA GLY A 184 9.72 4.02 16.65
C GLY A 184 8.94 4.11 15.35
N VAL A 185 9.60 3.69 14.28
CA VAL A 185 9.06 3.62 12.91
C VAL A 185 9.05 2.18 12.44
N MET A 186 7.90 1.68 12.01
CA MET A 186 7.74 0.37 11.38
C MET A 186 7.59 0.57 9.88
N SER A 187 8.63 0.30 9.09
CA SER A 187 8.61 0.46 7.65
C SER A 187 8.26 -0.84 6.93
N LEU A 188 7.51 -0.75 5.83
CA LEU A 188 7.18 -1.86 4.93
C LEU A 188 8.35 -2.29 4.04
N CYS A 189 9.41 -1.48 3.98
CA CYS A 189 10.53 -1.68 3.08
C CYS A 189 11.86 -1.70 3.85
N PRO A 190 12.68 -2.77 3.75
CA PRO A 190 13.98 -2.83 4.43
C PRO A 190 14.94 -1.71 4.04
N LEU A 191 14.87 -1.24 2.78
CA LEU A 191 15.69 -0.11 2.32
C LEU A 191 15.30 1.18 3.05
N GLU A 192 13.99 1.47 3.15
CA GLU A 192 13.50 2.64 3.87
C GLU A 192 13.79 2.55 5.37
N THR A 193 13.70 1.34 5.96
CA THR A 193 14.10 1.11 7.36
C THR A 193 15.53 1.57 7.61
N ARG A 194 16.47 1.16 6.74
CA ARG A 194 17.88 1.60 6.83
C ARG A 194 18.04 3.09 6.68
N LEU A 195 17.27 3.73 5.78
CA LEU A 195 17.31 5.20 5.64
C LEU A 195 16.83 5.91 6.90
N TYR A 196 15.78 5.45 7.55
CA TYR A 196 15.32 6.00 8.83
C TYR A 196 16.34 5.79 9.96
N GLN A 197 16.97 4.60 10.03
CA GLN A 197 18.04 4.32 10.99
C GLN A 197 19.24 5.24 10.79
N ASN A 198 19.65 5.48 9.55
CA ASN A 198 20.74 6.40 9.22
C ASN A 198 20.42 7.87 9.57
N GLU A 199 19.15 8.22 9.67
CA GLU A 199 18.68 9.53 10.13
C GLU A 199 18.49 9.59 11.66
N GLY A 200 18.90 8.54 12.39
CA GLY A 200 18.86 8.49 13.86
C GLY A 200 17.51 8.07 14.44
N LEU A 201 16.56 7.61 13.63
CA LEU A 201 15.27 7.12 14.11
C LEU A 201 15.36 5.65 14.55
N ASN A 202 14.65 5.30 15.60
CA ASN A 202 14.45 3.91 16.01
C ASN A 202 13.51 3.23 15.01
N ALA A 203 14.06 2.61 13.96
CA ALA A 203 13.27 2.08 12.85
C ALA A 203 13.45 0.56 12.69
N PHE A 204 12.34 -0.10 12.37
CA PHE A 204 12.23 -1.54 12.22
C PHE A 204 11.56 -1.91 10.90
N TYR A 205 12.07 -2.96 10.27
CA TYR A 205 11.34 -3.58 9.17
C TYR A 205 10.19 -4.43 9.74
N ALA A 206 8.99 -4.12 9.34
CA ALA A 206 7.81 -4.91 9.66
C ALA A 206 7.05 -5.20 8.37
N PRO A 207 6.92 -6.47 7.94
CA PRO A 207 6.31 -6.82 6.66
C PRO A 207 4.87 -6.34 6.53
N ALA A 208 4.41 -6.12 5.30
CA ALA A 208 3.05 -5.68 5.02
C ALA A 208 2.01 -6.76 5.38
N PHE A 209 0.82 -6.32 5.75
CA PHE A 209 -0.34 -7.19 5.86
C PHE A 209 -1.03 -7.28 4.50
N VAL A 210 -1.08 -8.47 3.95
CA VAL A 210 -1.61 -8.73 2.60
C VAL A 210 -2.54 -9.94 2.61
N ARG A 211 -3.45 -10.00 1.66
CA ARG A 211 -4.27 -11.19 1.46
C ARG A 211 -3.44 -12.28 0.78
N LEU A 212 -3.24 -13.39 1.48
CA LEU A 212 -2.47 -14.54 0.99
C LEU A 212 -3.34 -15.75 0.64
N ALA A 213 -4.65 -15.68 0.88
CA ALA A 213 -5.53 -16.78 0.55
C ALA A 213 -5.52 -17.01 -0.97
N PRO A 214 -5.42 -18.27 -1.43
CA PRO A 214 -5.77 -18.59 -2.80
C PRO A 214 -7.22 -18.16 -3.00
N PRO A 215 -7.60 -17.66 -4.18
CA PRO A 215 -9.00 -17.42 -4.46
C PRO A 215 -9.74 -18.71 -4.17
N LYS A 216 -10.81 -18.66 -3.37
CA LYS A 216 -11.74 -19.78 -3.28
C LYS A 216 -12.11 -20.07 -4.73
N ALA A 217 -12.03 -21.34 -5.13
CA ALA A 217 -12.53 -21.74 -6.44
C ALA A 217 -14.02 -21.34 -6.48
N GLY A 218 -14.26 -20.12 -6.93
CA GLY A 218 -15.61 -19.63 -7.19
C GLY A 218 -16.19 -20.40 -8.38
N PRO A 219 -17.52 -20.41 -8.57
CA PRO A 219 -18.09 -20.90 -9.79
C PRO A 219 -17.33 -20.24 -10.92
N ALA A 220 -16.90 -21.04 -11.90
CA ALA A 220 -16.11 -20.57 -13.02
C ALA A 220 -16.75 -19.27 -13.52
N ILE A 221 -16.07 -18.13 -13.26
CA ILE A 221 -16.47 -16.87 -13.87
C ILE A 221 -16.58 -17.22 -15.33
N GLU A 222 -17.79 -17.09 -15.91
CA GLU A 222 -18.00 -17.28 -17.34
C GLU A 222 -16.82 -16.62 -18.01
N ARG A 223 -15.98 -17.43 -18.60
CA ARG A 223 -14.68 -17.09 -19.13
C ARG A 223 -14.86 -15.90 -20.06
N GLN A 224 -14.71 -14.70 -19.57
CA GLN A 224 -14.22 -13.64 -20.43
C GLN A 224 -12.86 -14.15 -20.89
N GLN A 225 -12.89 -14.79 -22.05
CA GLN A 225 -11.84 -15.67 -22.57
C GLN A 225 -10.62 -14.85 -22.88
N VAL A 226 -9.78 -14.61 -21.87
CA VAL A 226 -8.41 -14.32 -22.18
C VAL A 226 -7.79 -15.64 -22.59
N ALA A 227 -7.39 -15.75 -23.86
CA ALA A 227 -6.67 -16.93 -24.31
C ALA A 227 -5.36 -17.02 -23.50
N ALA A 228 -5.24 -18.01 -22.63
CA ALA A 228 -4.01 -18.31 -21.91
C ALA A 228 -3.01 -18.98 -22.88
N PRO A 229 -1.70 -18.76 -22.74
CA PRO A 229 -1.03 -17.94 -21.72
C PRO A 229 -1.01 -16.44 -22.08
N TYR A 230 -1.09 -15.56 -21.07
CA TYR A 230 -1.03 -14.11 -21.26
C TYR A 230 -0.08 -13.41 -20.30
N VAL A 231 0.33 -12.20 -20.69
CA VAL A 231 1.13 -11.26 -19.89
C VAL A 231 0.20 -10.27 -19.20
N MET A 232 0.41 -10.01 -17.92
CA MET A 232 -0.49 -9.18 -17.12
C MET A 232 0.21 -8.00 -16.44
N TYR A 233 -0.48 -6.87 -16.43
CA TYR A 233 -0.26 -5.75 -15.49
C TYR A 233 -1.55 -5.40 -14.78
N HIS A 234 -1.47 -5.04 -13.48
CA HIS A 234 -2.63 -4.52 -12.77
C HIS A 234 -2.29 -3.36 -11.83
N GLY A 235 -3.28 -2.51 -11.57
CA GLY A 235 -3.09 -1.42 -10.62
C GLY A 235 -4.14 -0.31 -10.71
N ARG A 236 -4.05 0.64 -9.79
CA ARG A 236 -4.89 1.83 -9.78
C ARG A 236 -4.31 2.88 -10.73
N LEU A 237 -5.06 3.25 -11.77
CA LEU A 237 -4.54 3.99 -12.93
C LEU A 237 -4.75 5.52 -12.87
N ASP A 238 -5.24 6.08 -11.78
CA ASP A 238 -5.21 7.53 -11.52
C ASP A 238 -3.85 8.02 -10.97
N ILE A 239 -2.93 7.09 -10.67
CA ILE A 239 -1.60 7.37 -10.13
C ILE A 239 -0.59 7.50 -11.29
N PRO A 240 0.18 8.62 -11.37
CA PRO A 240 1.11 8.87 -12.47
C PRO A 240 2.13 7.76 -12.72
N ASP A 241 2.75 7.19 -11.66
CA ASP A 241 3.69 6.06 -11.80
C ASP A 241 3.03 4.82 -12.44
N ASN A 242 1.78 4.52 -12.08
CA ASN A 242 1.04 3.43 -12.70
C ASN A 242 0.64 3.74 -14.16
N GLN A 243 0.30 4.98 -14.49
CA GLN A 243 0.06 5.39 -15.87
C GLN A 243 1.33 5.24 -16.71
N GLN A 244 2.47 5.68 -16.21
CA GLN A 244 3.75 5.49 -16.87
C GLN A 244 4.10 4.00 -17.04
N ALA A 245 3.81 3.18 -16.05
CA ALA A 245 3.99 1.73 -16.15
C ALA A 245 3.12 1.13 -17.28
N VAL A 246 1.86 1.57 -17.43
CA VAL A 246 0.99 1.13 -18.53
C VAL A 246 1.53 1.60 -19.88
N GLN A 247 2.08 2.81 -20.00
CA GLN A 247 2.74 3.23 -21.24
C GLN A 247 3.92 2.31 -21.61
N ASN A 248 4.69 1.86 -20.60
CA ASN A 248 5.74 0.87 -20.81
C ASN A 248 5.16 -0.50 -21.23
N VAL A 249 4.03 -0.92 -20.66
CA VAL A 249 3.33 -2.15 -21.08
C VAL A 249 2.86 -2.05 -22.53
N LEU A 250 2.23 -0.95 -22.94
CA LEU A 250 1.79 -0.73 -24.32
C LEU A 250 2.96 -0.81 -25.32
N ARG A 251 4.11 -0.20 -24.96
CA ARG A 251 5.32 -0.28 -25.78
C ARG A 251 5.84 -1.72 -25.86
N LEU A 252 5.84 -2.44 -24.73
CA LEU A 252 6.28 -3.83 -24.71
C LEU A 252 5.33 -4.74 -25.50
N ALA A 253 4.02 -4.51 -25.42
CA ALA A 253 3.00 -5.23 -26.19
C ALA A 253 3.20 -5.04 -27.70
N SER A 254 3.56 -3.83 -28.16
CA SER A 254 3.88 -3.60 -29.56
C SER A 254 5.18 -4.27 -30.02
N GLN A 255 6.14 -4.52 -29.11
CA GLN A 255 7.38 -5.25 -29.40
C GLN A 255 7.24 -6.78 -29.34
N CYS A 256 6.20 -7.27 -28.68
CA CYS A 256 5.91 -8.69 -28.48
C CYS A 256 4.44 -8.99 -28.85
N PRO A 257 4.06 -8.77 -30.14
CA PRO A 257 2.67 -8.97 -30.59
C PRO A 257 2.26 -10.45 -30.62
N GLU A 258 3.22 -11.36 -30.48
CA GLU A 258 3.01 -12.80 -30.40
C GLU A 258 2.32 -13.24 -29.10
N PHE A 259 2.24 -12.37 -28.09
CA PHE A 259 1.62 -12.69 -26.79
C PHE A 259 0.28 -11.98 -26.61
N SER A 260 -0.63 -12.61 -25.88
CA SER A 260 -1.83 -11.98 -25.38
C SER A 260 -1.52 -11.13 -24.14
N TRP A 261 -2.17 -10.00 -24.00
CA TRP A 261 -1.92 -9.04 -22.94
C TRP A 261 -3.19 -8.73 -22.15
N VAL A 262 -3.06 -8.57 -20.84
CA VAL A 262 -4.13 -8.11 -19.94
C VAL A 262 -3.64 -6.93 -19.13
N VAL A 263 -4.38 -5.83 -19.18
CA VAL A 263 -4.23 -4.74 -18.23
C VAL A 263 -5.51 -4.65 -17.43
N ALA A 264 -5.41 -4.78 -16.11
CA ALA A 264 -6.55 -4.71 -15.20
C ALA A 264 -6.38 -3.59 -14.20
N GLY A 265 -7.45 -2.86 -13.89
CA GLY A 265 -7.34 -1.80 -12.90
C GLY A 265 -8.54 -0.88 -12.80
N SER A 266 -8.41 0.14 -11.97
CA SER A 266 -9.47 1.11 -11.72
C SER A 266 -9.01 2.54 -11.97
N LYS A 267 -9.99 3.46 -12.17
CA LYS A 267 -9.78 4.91 -12.29
C LYS A 267 -8.85 5.31 -13.42
N ALA A 268 -8.86 4.56 -14.52
CA ALA A 268 -8.08 4.91 -15.70
C ALA A 268 -8.60 6.22 -16.34
N PRO A 269 -7.72 7.18 -16.69
CA PRO A 269 -8.11 8.32 -17.50
C PRO A 269 -8.66 7.86 -18.85
N ILE A 270 -9.65 8.55 -19.37
CA ILE A 270 -10.31 8.19 -20.64
C ILE A 270 -9.32 8.11 -21.81
N THR A 271 -8.30 8.93 -21.83
CA THR A 271 -7.23 8.91 -22.82
C THR A 271 -6.43 7.60 -22.78
N LEU A 272 -6.16 7.09 -21.57
CA LEU A 272 -5.46 5.83 -21.36
C LEU A 272 -6.37 4.64 -21.75
N VAL A 273 -7.65 4.69 -21.40
CA VAL A 273 -8.63 3.66 -21.78
C VAL A 273 -8.69 3.51 -23.31
N ARG A 274 -8.75 4.62 -24.05
CA ARG A 274 -8.74 4.61 -25.52
C ARG A 274 -7.47 3.96 -26.09
N GLN A 275 -6.31 4.21 -25.51
CA GLN A 275 -5.05 3.59 -25.93
C GLN A 275 -5.05 2.08 -25.66
N LEU A 276 -5.53 1.65 -24.50
CA LEU A 276 -5.64 0.23 -24.14
C LEU A 276 -6.60 -0.51 -25.09
N GLN A 277 -7.77 0.08 -25.39
CA GLN A 277 -8.77 -0.50 -26.28
C GLN A 277 -8.33 -0.54 -27.76
N ALA A 278 -7.45 0.38 -28.17
CA ALA A 278 -6.93 0.43 -29.55
C ALA A 278 -5.77 -0.56 -29.81
N MET A 279 -5.20 -1.17 -28.74
CA MET A 279 -4.07 -2.09 -28.87
C MET A 279 -4.55 -3.50 -29.23
N ASN A 280 -4.17 -4.00 -30.39
CA ASN A 280 -4.45 -5.37 -30.79
C ASN A 280 -3.76 -6.38 -29.86
N GLY A 281 -4.45 -7.47 -29.51
CA GLY A 281 -3.93 -8.49 -28.60
C GLY A 281 -3.90 -8.11 -27.11
N LEU A 282 -4.44 -6.91 -26.75
CA LEU A 282 -4.53 -6.46 -25.38
C LEU A 282 -6.00 -6.36 -24.94
N GLN A 283 -6.33 -6.99 -23.82
CA GLN A 283 -7.61 -6.85 -23.13
C GLN A 283 -7.49 -5.88 -21.97
N TRP A 284 -8.34 -4.85 -21.96
CA TRP A 284 -8.54 -3.97 -20.82
C TRP A 284 -9.68 -4.50 -19.93
N VAL A 285 -9.41 -4.68 -18.64
CA VAL A 285 -10.39 -5.09 -17.62
C VAL A 285 -10.57 -3.95 -16.63
N ASP A 286 -11.69 -3.25 -16.77
CA ASP A 286 -12.00 -2.08 -15.92
C ASP A 286 -12.58 -2.52 -14.58
N THR A 287 -11.98 -2.04 -13.52
CA THR A 287 -12.46 -2.14 -12.13
C THR A 287 -12.93 -3.56 -11.76
N PRO A 288 -12.10 -4.61 -11.97
CA PRO A 288 -12.45 -5.94 -11.53
C PRO A 288 -12.67 -5.98 -10.02
N ASP A 289 -13.64 -6.77 -9.58
CA ASP A 289 -13.74 -7.10 -8.16
C ASP A 289 -12.56 -7.98 -7.72
N ASP A 290 -12.43 -8.20 -6.41
CA ASP A 290 -11.30 -8.95 -5.86
C ASP A 290 -11.23 -10.38 -6.41
N THR A 291 -12.36 -11.04 -6.64
CA THR A 291 -12.43 -12.41 -7.15
C THR A 291 -11.99 -12.48 -8.61
N ALA A 292 -12.46 -11.55 -9.43
CA ALA A 292 -12.07 -11.43 -10.83
C ALA A 292 -10.58 -11.09 -10.98
N LEU A 293 -10.08 -10.15 -10.16
CA LEU A 293 -8.66 -9.80 -10.16
C LEU A 293 -7.78 -10.97 -9.74
N ASP A 294 -8.16 -11.69 -8.68
CA ASP A 294 -7.44 -12.89 -8.23
C ASP A 294 -7.38 -13.96 -9.33
N ALA A 295 -8.49 -14.22 -10.01
CA ALA A 295 -8.53 -15.18 -11.11
C ALA A 295 -7.59 -14.76 -12.25
N LEU A 296 -7.57 -13.47 -12.62
CA LEU A 296 -6.64 -12.95 -13.62
C LEU A 296 -5.18 -13.11 -13.17
N VAL A 297 -4.87 -12.78 -11.90
CA VAL A 297 -3.52 -12.93 -11.36
C VAL A 297 -3.07 -14.39 -11.34
N GLN A 298 -3.95 -15.32 -10.94
CA GLN A 298 -3.62 -16.74 -10.87
C GLN A 298 -3.34 -17.36 -12.25
N ASN A 299 -4.02 -16.92 -13.29
CA ASN A 299 -3.92 -17.51 -14.63
C ASN A 299 -2.89 -16.81 -15.54
N ALA A 300 -2.30 -15.71 -15.12
CA ALA A 300 -1.27 -15.01 -15.90
C ALA A 300 0.02 -15.84 -15.98
N ALA A 301 0.58 -16.02 -17.19
CA ALA A 301 1.86 -16.68 -17.37
C ALA A 301 3.03 -15.81 -16.94
N VAL A 302 2.91 -14.49 -17.14
CA VAL A 302 3.93 -13.51 -16.72
C VAL A 302 3.25 -12.24 -16.22
N HIS A 303 3.68 -11.77 -15.07
CA HIS A 303 3.36 -10.42 -14.56
C HIS A 303 4.50 -9.47 -14.89
N VAL A 304 4.20 -8.30 -15.45
CA VAL A 304 5.18 -7.24 -15.70
C VAL A 304 4.91 -6.04 -14.79
N ILE A 305 5.95 -5.58 -14.09
CA ILE A 305 5.87 -4.41 -13.20
C ILE A 305 6.99 -3.43 -13.60
N PRO A 306 6.81 -2.70 -14.72
CA PRO A 306 7.87 -1.88 -15.31
C PRO A 306 8.00 -0.50 -14.67
N SER A 307 7.54 -0.34 -13.44
CA SER A 307 7.72 0.90 -12.68
C SER A 307 9.16 1.05 -12.23
N LYS A 308 9.77 2.19 -12.54
CA LYS A 308 11.10 2.59 -12.07
C LYS A 308 10.93 3.37 -10.77
N GLY A 309 11.61 3.01 -9.72
CA GLY A 309 11.59 3.76 -8.47
C GLY A 309 11.68 2.87 -7.24
N ARG A 310 12.28 3.44 -6.18
CA ARG A 310 12.65 2.76 -4.94
C ARG A 310 11.72 3.09 -3.77
N ALA A 311 10.67 3.91 -3.99
CA ALA A 311 9.79 4.33 -2.91
C ALA A 311 8.74 3.27 -2.60
N GLY A 312 8.71 2.85 -1.33
CA GLY A 312 7.71 1.95 -0.78
C GLY A 312 7.74 0.53 -1.30
N LEU A 313 6.82 -0.27 -0.78
CA LEU A 313 6.59 -1.64 -1.23
C LEU A 313 5.43 -1.68 -2.23
N ARG A 314 5.66 -2.30 -3.39
CA ARG A 314 4.60 -2.51 -4.39
C ARG A 314 3.79 -3.75 -4.04
N LEU A 315 2.68 -3.60 -3.32
CA LEU A 315 1.82 -4.70 -2.89
C LEU A 315 1.32 -5.57 -4.06
N LYS A 316 1.14 -4.99 -5.26
CA LYS A 316 0.81 -5.74 -6.48
C LYS A 316 1.83 -6.83 -6.83
N MET A 317 3.10 -6.65 -6.44
CA MET A 317 4.15 -7.63 -6.66
C MET A 317 3.96 -8.86 -5.77
N ILE A 318 3.57 -8.66 -4.51
CA ILE A 318 3.26 -9.77 -3.60
C ILE A 318 2.05 -10.55 -4.13
N HIS A 319 1.02 -9.85 -4.60
CA HIS A 319 -0.14 -10.46 -5.22
C HIS A 319 0.25 -11.29 -6.45
N ALA A 320 1.09 -10.75 -7.34
CA ALA A 320 1.62 -11.47 -8.49
C ALA A 320 2.46 -12.71 -8.10
N LEU A 321 3.26 -12.64 -7.03
CA LEU A 321 4.04 -13.77 -6.51
C LEU A 321 3.18 -14.89 -5.93
N MET A 322 1.94 -14.61 -5.54
CA MET A 322 0.96 -15.63 -5.13
C MET A 322 0.23 -16.26 -6.33
N GLY A 323 0.38 -15.74 -7.54
CA GLY A 323 -0.09 -16.34 -8.79
C GLY A 323 0.77 -17.53 -9.24
N THR A 324 0.53 -18.03 -10.46
CA THR A 324 1.30 -19.16 -11.02
C THR A 324 2.41 -18.72 -11.97
N GLY A 325 2.38 -17.48 -12.48
CA GLY A 325 3.30 -16.98 -13.48
C GLY A 325 4.61 -16.42 -12.93
N HIS A 326 5.52 -16.13 -13.85
CA HIS A 326 6.72 -15.34 -13.55
C HIS A 326 6.37 -13.89 -13.20
N VAL A 327 7.26 -13.24 -12.45
CA VAL A 327 7.12 -11.82 -12.13
C VAL A 327 8.37 -11.09 -12.62
N LEU A 328 8.23 -10.26 -13.66
CA LEU A 328 9.28 -9.42 -14.20
C LEU A 328 9.16 -8.00 -13.64
N VAL A 329 10.25 -7.50 -13.10
CA VAL A 329 10.27 -6.19 -12.42
C VAL A 329 11.52 -5.40 -12.78
N HIS A 330 11.47 -4.07 -12.66
CA HIS A 330 12.70 -3.28 -12.67
C HIS A 330 13.53 -3.58 -11.42
N ARG A 331 14.87 -3.70 -11.55
CA ARG A 331 15.78 -4.03 -10.43
C ARG A 331 15.57 -3.13 -9.20
N ASP A 332 15.39 -1.82 -9.43
CA ASP A 332 15.17 -0.84 -8.34
C ASP A 332 13.93 -1.15 -7.49
N ALA A 333 12.93 -1.85 -8.05
CA ALA A 333 11.68 -2.15 -7.34
C ALA A 333 11.83 -3.23 -6.25
N VAL A 334 12.95 -3.98 -6.27
CA VAL A 334 13.17 -5.14 -5.37
C VAL A 334 14.47 -5.05 -4.59
N GLU A 335 15.18 -3.94 -4.68
CA GLU A 335 16.44 -3.74 -3.98
C GLU A 335 16.26 -3.91 -2.45
N GLY A 336 17.02 -4.85 -1.88
CA GLY A 336 16.99 -5.13 -0.45
C GLY A 336 15.80 -5.93 0.06
N LEU A 337 14.89 -6.40 -0.81
CA LEU A 337 13.79 -7.25 -0.41
C LEU A 337 14.26 -8.71 -0.19
N PRO A 338 13.89 -9.36 0.93
CA PRO A 338 14.40 -10.70 1.27
C PRO A 338 13.90 -11.81 0.32
N TRP A 339 12.81 -11.55 -0.41
CA TRP A 339 12.20 -12.47 -1.37
C TRP A 339 12.48 -12.08 -2.84
N ALA A 340 13.42 -11.16 -3.10
CA ALA A 340 13.78 -10.71 -4.44
C ALA A 340 14.21 -11.85 -5.40
N ARG A 341 14.66 -12.99 -4.87
CA ARG A 341 15.03 -14.17 -5.66
C ARG A 341 13.87 -14.79 -6.47
N TRP A 342 12.62 -14.48 -6.09
CA TRP A 342 11.42 -15.01 -6.74
C TRP A 342 10.93 -14.16 -7.92
N VAL A 343 11.64 -13.10 -8.24
CA VAL A 343 11.34 -12.25 -9.40
C VAL A 343 12.49 -12.24 -10.38
N THR A 344 12.19 -12.01 -11.65
CA THR A 344 13.19 -11.75 -12.68
C THR A 344 13.38 -10.25 -12.78
N THR A 345 14.60 -9.77 -12.52
CA THR A 345 14.92 -8.35 -12.61
C THR A 345 15.36 -7.96 -14.02
N VAL A 346 14.90 -6.80 -14.48
CA VAL A 346 15.28 -6.19 -15.75
C VAL A 346 15.93 -4.84 -15.45
N ASP A 347 17.11 -4.59 -16.02
CA ASP A 347 17.90 -3.40 -15.71
C ASP A 347 17.62 -2.23 -16.65
N ASN A 348 17.33 -2.54 -17.91
CA ASN A 348 17.12 -1.52 -18.94
C ASN A 348 15.93 -1.87 -19.83
N ASP A 349 15.45 -0.86 -20.56
CA ASP A 349 14.23 -0.99 -21.38
C ASP A 349 14.39 -1.96 -22.57
N LYS A 350 15.62 -2.27 -22.99
CA LYS A 350 15.89 -3.18 -24.13
C LYS A 350 15.73 -4.64 -23.72
N ASP A 351 15.96 -4.97 -22.45
CA ASP A 351 15.99 -6.37 -21.99
C ASP A 351 14.60 -6.90 -21.64
N TRP A 352 13.57 -6.02 -21.53
CA TRP A 352 12.21 -6.43 -21.18
C TRP A 352 11.61 -7.45 -22.15
N ALA A 353 11.73 -7.20 -23.46
CA ALA A 353 11.18 -8.11 -24.48
C ALA A 353 11.88 -9.48 -24.45
N GLN A 354 13.20 -9.51 -24.25
CA GLN A 354 13.95 -10.75 -24.14
C GLN A 354 13.59 -11.51 -22.85
N GLY A 355 13.57 -10.82 -21.70
CA GLY A 355 13.17 -11.40 -20.41
C GLY A 355 11.76 -11.99 -20.45
N LEU A 356 10.83 -11.28 -21.11
CA LEU A 356 9.48 -11.74 -21.33
C LEU A 356 9.43 -13.03 -22.17
N ARG A 357 10.13 -13.09 -23.32
CA ARG A 357 10.17 -14.30 -24.15
C ARG A 357 10.75 -15.50 -23.42
N ILE A 358 11.80 -15.29 -22.61
CA ILE A 358 12.38 -16.35 -21.78
C ILE A 358 11.36 -16.85 -20.75
N ALA A 359 10.67 -15.94 -20.07
CA ALA A 359 9.68 -16.30 -19.06
C ALA A 359 8.45 -17.02 -19.66
N MET A 360 7.96 -16.57 -20.82
CA MET A 360 6.85 -17.20 -21.52
C MET A 360 7.21 -18.61 -22.05
N ALA A 361 8.46 -18.82 -22.44
CA ALA A 361 8.94 -20.12 -22.96
C ALA A 361 9.17 -21.17 -21.86
N ARG A 362 9.27 -20.77 -20.61
CA ARG A 362 9.62 -21.67 -19.48
C ARG A 362 8.67 -21.45 -18.31
N PRO A 363 7.48 -22.05 -18.30
CA PRO A 363 6.58 -21.99 -17.14
C PRO A 363 7.28 -22.45 -15.86
N LEU A 364 6.89 -21.88 -14.73
CA LEU A 364 7.43 -22.30 -13.43
C LEU A 364 7.04 -23.75 -13.14
N GLU A 365 8.00 -24.54 -12.68
CA GLU A 365 7.75 -25.91 -12.24
C GLU A 365 6.99 -25.96 -10.91
N GLY A 366 6.21 -27.02 -10.69
CA GLY A 366 5.37 -27.15 -9.52
C GLY A 366 6.13 -26.98 -8.20
N LEU A 367 7.31 -27.61 -8.07
CA LEU A 367 8.16 -27.50 -6.86
C LEU A 367 8.67 -26.09 -6.60
N GLN A 368 9.07 -25.37 -7.66
CA GLN A 368 9.50 -23.96 -7.55
C GLN A 368 8.34 -23.06 -7.12
N LEU A 369 7.14 -23.30 -7.67
CA LEU A 369 5.94 -22.57 -7.33
C LEU A 369 5.53 -22.80 -5.87
N GLU A 370 5.52 -24.05 -5.42
CA GLU A 370 5.23 -24.41 -4.03
C GLU A 370 6.22 -23.79 -3.05
N GLN A 371 7.51 -23.82 -3.38
CA GLN A 371 8.54 -23.19 -2.55
C GLN A 371 8.35 -21.68 -2.48
N ARG A 372 8.10 -21.00 -3.62
CA ARG A 372 7.79 -19.58 -3.66
C ARG A 372 6.59 -19.23 -2.78
N HIS A 373 5.49 -19.94 -2.96
CA HIS A 373 4.27 -19.70 -2.19
C HIS A 373 4.47 -19.91 -0.69
N ARG A 374 5.21 -20.95 -0.30
CA ARG A 374 5.54 -21.23 1.11
C ARG A 374 6.32 -20.09 1.73
N GLU A 375 7.36 -19.61 1.05
CA GLU A 375 8.21 -18.52 1.56
C GLU A 375 7.49 -17.19 1.61
N ILE A 376 6.71 -16.85 0.56
CA ILE A 376 5.92 -15.61 0.55
C ILE A 376 4.86 -15.65 1.66
N ARG A 377 4.18 -16.79 1.85
CA ARG A 377 3.21 -16.95 2.94
C ARG A 377 3.85 -16.83 4.32
N ALA A 378 5.01 -17.46 4.53
CA ALA A 378 5.72 -17.35 5.81
C ALA A 378 6.18 -15.91 6.08
N HIS A 379 6.66 -15.19 5.06
CA HIS A 379 7.12 -13.82 5.21
C HIS A 379 6.00 -12.81 5.49
N PHE A 380 4.83 -13.01 4.90
CA PHE A 380 3.67 -12.12 5.04
C PHE A 380 2.55 -12.73 5.90
N ASP A 381 2.87 -13.70 6.74
CA ASP A 381 1.90 -14.29 7.65
C ASP A 381 1.29 -13.22 8.58
N PRO A 382 -0.03 -13.02 8.55
CA PRO A 382 -0.65 -11.91 9.27
C PRO A 382 -0.52 -12.05 10.80
N ASN A 383 -0.53 -13.27 11.33
CA ASN A 383 -0.43 -13.49 12.78
C ASN A 383 1.01 -13.25 13.26
N GLN A 384 2.01 -13.73 12.52
CA GLN A 384 3.42 -13.46 12.84
C GLN A 384 3.72 -11.95 12.75
N ASN A 385 3.22 -11.27 11.72
CA ASN A 385 3.42 -9.84 11.54
C ASN A 385 2.69 -9.02 12.62
N ALA A 386 1.50 -9.43 13.04
CA ALA A 386 0.78 -8.81 14.16
C ALA A 386 1.53 -9.05 15.48
N GLY A 387 2.06 -10.26 15.70
CA GLY A 387 2.92 -10.57 16.85
C GLY A 387 4.16 -9.66 16.90
N LEU A 388 4.82 -9.44 15.75
CA LEU A 388 5.96 -8.52 15.66
C LEU A 388 5.56 -7.07 16.00
N VAL A 389 4.43 -6.59 15.51
CA VAL A 389 3.92 -5.24 15.83
C VAL A 389 3.67 -5.11 17.33
N CYS A 390 3.06 -6.13 17.97
CA CYS A 390 2.84 -6.16 19.40
C CYS A 390 4.15 -6.19 20.20
N GLU A 391 5.11 -6.99 19.80
CA GLU A 391 6.44 -7.07 20.44
C GLU A 391 7.15 -5.72 20.40
N LEU A 392 7.10 -5.02 19.26
CA LEU A 392 7.71 -3.70 19.13
C LEU A 392 7.03 -2.66 20.02
N ILE A 393 5.69 -2.64 20.08
CA ILE A 393 4.94 -1.64 20.82
C ILE A 393 4.99 -1.92 22.34
N PHE A 394 4.80 -3.16 22.75
CA PHE A 394 4.60 -3.51 24.18
C PHE A 394 5.82 -4.16 24.83
N GLY A 395 6.87 -4.49 24.05
CA GLY A 395 8.07 -5.16 24.56
C GLY A 395 7.86 -6.64 24.92
N SER A 396 6.70 -7.21 24.58
CA SER A 396 6.38 -8.62 24.84
C SER A 396 5.52 -9.19 23.72
N ARG A 397 5.75 -10.47 23.37
CA ARG A 397 4.83 -11.18 22.48
C ARG A 397 3.51 -11.40 23.21
N VAL A 398 2.41 -11.04 22.55
CA VAL A 398 1.08 -11.48 23.00
C VAL A 398 1.04 -13.00 22.82
N PRO A 399 0.68 -13.79 23.83
CA PRO A 399 0.52 -15.24 23.68
C PRO A 399 -0.52 -15.52 22.58
N THR A 400 -0.12 -16.33 21.60
CA THR A 400 -0.99 -16.79 20.51
C THR A 400 -2.01 -17.79 21.00
#